data_d0fe259f888d1171965cb33cf5817d33
#
_entry.id   d0fe259f888d1171965cb33cf5817d33
#
_cell.length_a   1.000
_cell.length_b   1.000
_cell.length_c   1.000
_cell.angle_alpha   90.00
_cell.angle_beta   90.00
_cell.angle_gamma   90.00
#
_symmetry.space_group_name_H-M   'P 1'
#
loop_
_entity.id
_entity.type
_entity.pdbx_description
1 polymer ?
#
loop_
_entity_poly.entity_id
_entity_poly.type
_entity_poly.pdbx_seq_one_letter_code
_entity_poly.pdbx_strand_id
1 'polypeptide(L)'
;MVYRAGEGDNPNDQLRFSEEQIDCCVSFIDMISSTKVTANIGATPRIAKYYSIFINNLAVIGKNYRALITKVDGDSLTLYFPQTSNKSDTRAFKNVIECGLTMSAAFHYINSKMSEEQLPPVNYRISSDYGRIYLGVSHSSSSYDIFGHPMNVCSGINRLASPNSMIIGDNLYKIIKSFPSSSPLTDYQFEIAGKYLIGQSKDVYPVFSVARRQHPSSGQDQDQVADFNAELKSNSKGAQIKNFSHFKNILLVDDDLDILWTYKALLECEGYKVSTFNNSEQALKNFSQSEPSYYDLVLLDIRMPHINGLQLFYRMKSINKDIRIIFVSALDAAEELISVLPGIRLDKHIIKKPVGRDLIEKINAVVEGRE
;
A
#
# COMPACT_ATOMS: atom_id res chain seq x y z
N MET A 1 -28.11 42.86 -4.32
CA MET A 1 -27.51 43.03 -2.99
C MET A 1 -26.03 42.76 -3.12
N VAL A 2 -25.23 43.82 -3.02
CA VAL A 2 -23.78 43.75 -3.16
C VAL A 2 -23.24 43.32 -1.80
N TYR A 3 -22.63 42.11 -1.71
CA TYR A 3 -21.87 41.68 -0.55
C TYR A 3 -20.60 42.56 -0.47
N ARG A 4 -20.50 43.39 0.54
CA ARG A 4 -19.25 44.02 0.93
C ARG A 4 -18.40 42.96 1.60
N ALA A 5 -17.19 42.73 1.08
CA ALA A 5 -16.16 41.93 1.72
C ALA A 5 -15.85 42.55 3.12
N GLY A 6 -15.93 41.76 4.16
CA GLY A 6 -15.51 42.13 5.51
C GLY A 6 -13.98 42.21 5.59
N GLU A 7 -13.48 43.26 6.22
CA GLU A 7 -12.07 43.41 6.60
C GLU A 7 -11.71 42.27 7.58
N GLY A 8 -10.89 41.33 7.13
CA GLY A 8 -10.40 40.21 7.98
C GLY A 8 -9.79 39.04 7.25
N ASP A 9 -9.81 39.00 5.93
CA ASP A 9 -9.18 37.91 5.19
C ASP A 9 -7.65 38.07 5.21
N ASN A 10 -6.99 37.23 5.98
CA ASN A 10 -5.54 37.10 5.97
C ASN A 10 -5.10 36.66 4.56
N PRO A 11 -4.27 37.45 3.84
CA PRO A 11 -3.85 37.07 2.48
C PRO A 11 -3.09 35.75 2.40
N ASN A 12 -2.77 35.12 3.54
CA ASN A 12 -2.13 33.81 3.63
C ASN A 12 -3.12 32.62 3.61
N ASP A 13 -4.43 32.85 3.63
CA ASP A 13 -5.44 31.77 3.60
C ASP A 13 -5.97 31.45 2.20
N GLN A 14 -5.38 32.04 1.16
CA GLN A 14 -5.81 31.78 -0.21
C GLN A 14 -5.18 30.46 -0.72
N LEU A 15 -6.03 29.55 -1.18
CA LEU A 15 -5.63 28.41 -2.03
C LEU A 15 -4.98 28.95 -3.29
N ARG A 16 -3.68 28.74 -3.46
CA ARG A 16 -3.00 28.99 -4.71
C ARG A 16 -2.93 27.71 -5.51
N PHE A 17 -3.53 27.75 -6.70
CA PHE A 17 -3.34 26.68 -7.67
C PHE A 17 -1.93 26.81 -8.23
N SER A 18 -1.15 25.74 -8.18
CA SER A 18 0.10 25.70 -8.92
C SER A 18 -0.25 25.69 -10.42
N GLU A 19 0.58 26.32 -11.24
CA GLU A 19 0.46 26.20 -12.70
C GLU A 19 0.84 24.79 -13.20
N GLU A 20 1.26 23.91 -12.30
CA GLU A 20 1.65 22.54 -12.63
C GLU A 20 0.41 21.70 -12.93
N GLN A 21 0.33 21.32 -14.19
CA GLN A 21 -0.64 20.38 -14.72
C GLN A 21 0.09 19.07 -15.01
N ILE A 22 -0.50 17.95 -14.59
CA ILE A 22 0.03 16.63 -14.88
C ILE A 22 -1.08 15.72 -15.39
N ASP A 23 -0.81 15.00 -16.48
CA ASP A 23 -1.68 13.93 -16.94
C ASP A 23 -1.27 12.65 -16.22
N CYS A 24 -2.12 12.11 -15.36
CA CYS A 24 -1.80 10.89 -14.59
C CYS A 24 -3.05 10.14 -14.13
N CYS A 25 -2.84 8.95 -13.57
CA CYS A 25 -3.89 8.20 -12.92
C CYS A 25 -4.21 8.77 -11.53
N VAL A 26 -5.51 8.78 -11.22
CA VAL A 26 -6.06 9.09 -9.91
C VAL A 26 -6.85 7.89 -9.43
N SER A 27 -6.77 7.59 -8.14
CA SER A 27 -7.63 6.61 -7.47
C SER A 27 -8.38 7.26 -6.33
N PHE A 28 -9.65 6.94 -6.24
CA PHE A 28 -10.54 7.36 -5.17
C PHE A 28 -11.10 6.13 -4.46
N ILE A 29 -10.90 6.07 -3.15
CA ILE A 29 -11.34 5.00 -2.28
C ILE A 29 -12.33 5.58 -1.31
N ASP A 30 -13.51 4.99 -1.21
CA ASP A 30 -14.61 5.50 -0.40
C ASP A 30 -15.25 4.40 0.43
N MET A 31 -15.51 4.71 1.69
CA MET A 31 -16.13 3.80 2.64
C MET A 31 -17.62 3.71 2.41
N ILE A 32 -18.16 2.50 2.42
CA ILE A 32 -19.58 2.28 2.24
C ILE A 32 -20.34 2.53 3.55
N SER A 33 -21.32 3.42 3.50
CA SER A 33 -22.22 3.71 4.61
C SER A 33 -21.53 4.22 5.90
N SER A 34 -20.43 4.93 5.77
CA SER A 34 -19.61 5.48 6.86
C SER A 34 -20.44 6.21 7.92
N THR A 35 -21.35 7.08 7.50
CA THR A 35 -22.24 7.84 8.40
C THR A 35 -23.11 6.93 9.28
N LYS A 36 -23.64 5.82 8.73
CA LYS A 36 -24.45 4.88 9.51
C LYS A 36 -23.59 4.07 10.48
N VAL A 37 -22.40 3.68 10.05
CA VAL A 37 -21.47 2.90 10.87
C VAL A 37 -20.96 3.74 12.03
N THR A 38 -20.51 4.96 11.77
CA THR A 38 -19.96 5.85 12.82
C THR A 38 -21.00 6.32 13.83
N ALA A 39 -22.26 6.50 13.40
CA ALA A 39 -23.36 6.80 14.33
C ALA A 39 -23.54 5.71 15.40
N ASN A 40 -23.21 4.46 15.09
CA ASN A 40 -23.32 3.33 16.03
C ASN A 40 -22.06 3.11 16.88
N ILE A 41 -20.92 3.73 16.56
CA ILE A 41 -19.66 3.58 17.31
C ILE A 41 -19.73 4.37 18.63
N GLY A 42 -20.43 5.49 18.65
CA GLY A 42 -20.72 6.32 19.83
C GLY A 42 -19.58 7.29 20.18
N ALA A 43 -18.57 6.87 20.91
CA ALA A 43 -17.54 7.78 21.44
C ALA A 43 -16.54 8.27 20.36
N THR A 44 -16.20 9.56 20.36
CA THR A 44 -15.27 10.20 19.43
C THR A 44 -13.91 9.49 19.29
N PRO A 45 -13.24 9.02 20.37
CA PRO A 45 -11.96 8.33 20.25
C PRO A 45 -12.08 7.00 19.45
N ARG A 46 -13.19 6.30 19.56
CA ARG A 46 -13.43 5.06 18.79
C ARG A 46 -13.69 5.34 17.31
N ILE A 47 -14.36 6.44 17.00
CA ILE A 47 -14.55 6.89 15.61
C ILE A 47 -13.20 7.23 14.97
N ALA A 48 -12.36 7.98 15.67
CA ALA A 48 -11.01 8.31 15.20
C ALA A 48 -10.17 7.04 14.96
N LYS A 49 -10.23 6.07 15.87
CA LYS A 49 -9.54 4.78 15.72
C LYS A 49 -10.05 3.99 14.49
N TYR A 50 -11.37 4.00 14.27
CA TYR A 50 -12.00 3.34 13.12
C TYR A 50 -11.48 3.90 11.80
N TYR A 51 -11.50 5.21 11.62
CA TYR A 51 -10.95 5.85 10.42
C TYR A 51 -9.44 5.64 10.30
N SER A 52 -8.70 5.72 11.41
CA SER A 52 -7.26 5.53 11.41
C SER A 52 -6.87 4.13 10.92
N ILE A 53 -7.53 3.07 11.39
CA ILE A 53 -7.28 1.71 10.91
C ILE A 53 -7.55 1.61 9.40
N PHE A 54 -8.66 2.14 8.92
CA PHE A 54 -9.02 2.10 7.50
C PHE A 54 -8.02 2.87 6.64
N ILE A 55 -7.82 4.14 6.93
CA ILE A 55 -7.00 5.04 6.10
C ILE A 55 -5.53 4.62 6.12
N ASN A 56 -4.96 4.33 7.28
CA ASN A 56 -3.53 4.03 7.38
C ASN A 56 -3.17 2.75 6.60
N ASN A 57 -3.99 1.70 6.69
CA ASN A 57 -3.72 0.47 5.94
C ASN A 57 -3.78 0.70 4.42
N LEU A 58 -4.77 1.46 3.94
CA LEU A 58 -4.87 1.77 2.51
C LEU A 58 -3.78 2.74 2.04
N ALA A 59 -3.40 3.71 2.87
CA ALA A 59 -2.33 4.65 2.59
C ALA A 59 -0.98 3.94 2.43
N VAL A 60 -0.70 2.97 3.28
CA VAL A 60 0.51 2.13 3.18
C VAL A 60 0.52 1.35 1.86
N ILE A 61 -0.60 0.72 1.49
CA ILE A 61 -0.70 0.02 0.20
C ILE A 61 -0.45 1.01 -0.94
N GLY A 62 -1.09 2.20 -0.93
CA GLY A 62 -0.87 3.21 -1.95
C GLY A 62 0.60 3.59 -2.12
N LYS A 63 1.29 3.89 -1.01
CA LYS A 63 2.73 4.21 -1.00
C LYS A 63 3.59 3.10 -1.58
N ASN A 64 3.28 1.84 -1.27
CA ASN A 64 4.01 0.67 -1.80
C ASN A 64 3.93 0.57 -3.33
N TYR A 65 2.86 1.06 -3.92
CA TYR A 65 2.69 1.16 -5.38
C TYR A 65 3.08 2.53 -5.94
N ARG A 66 3.84 3.35 -5.19
CA ARG A 66 4.33 4.67 -5.57
C ARG A 66 3.22 5.71 -5.83
N ALA A 67 2.06 5.49 -5.24
CA ALA A 67 1.03 6.52 -5.22
C ALA A 67 1.38 7.61 -4.20
N LEU A 68 1.02 8.84 -4.52
CA LEU A 68 1.06 9.95 -3.58
C LEU A 68 -0.35 10.20 -3.04
N ILE A 69 -0.44 10.37 -1.73
CA ILE A 69 -1.69 10.67 -1.02
C ILE A 69 -1.89 12.17 -1.06
N THR A 70 -3.05 12.62 -1.51
CA THR A 70 -3.36 14.05 -1.59
C THR A 70 -4.35 14.48 -0.54
N LYS A 71 -5.40 13.69 -0.35
CA LYS A 71 -6.49 14.06 0.54
C LYS A 71 -7.02 12.87 1.32
N VAL A 72 -7.28 13.12 2.58
CA VAL A 72 -8.01 12.23 3.47
C VAL A 72 -9.22 13.01 3.97
N ASP A 73 -10.40 12.66 3.48
CA ASP A 73 -11.67 13.27 3.89
C ASP A 73 -12.46 12.28 4.74
N GLY A 74 -12.05 12.13 6.01
CA GLY A 74 -12.75 11.27 6.96
C GLY A 74 -12.86 9.81 6.50
N ASP A 75 -13.81 9.54 5.63
CA ASP A 75 -14.17 8.21 5.12
C ASP A 75 -13.64 7.91 3.71
N SER A 76 -12.90 8.83 3.10
CA SER A 76 -12.35 8.64 1.77
C SER A 76 -10.85 8.94 1.69
N LEU A 77 -10.18 8.26 0.76
CA LEU A 77 -8.77 8.42 0.46
C LEU A 77 -8.58 8.70 -1.03
N THR A 78 -7.85 9.74 -1.35
CA THR A 78 -7.48 10.09 -2.73
C THR A 78 -5.99 9.92 -2.95
N LEU A 79 -5.66 9.21 -4.02
CA LEU A 79 -4.30 8.93 -4.45
C LEU A 79 -4.10 9.37 -5.90
N TYR A 80 -2.87 9.74 -6.26
CA TYR A 80 -2.47 9.88 -7.66
C TYR A 80 -1.12 9.24 -7.92
N PHE A 81 -0.88 8.88 -9.19
CA PHE A 81 0.30 8.13 -9.62
C PHE A 81 1.10 8.96 -10.62
N PRO A 82 2.04 9.80 -10.17
CA PRO A 82 2.75 10.74 -11.05
C PRO A 82 3.56 10.03 -12.15
N GLN A 83 4.02 8.79 -11.93
CA GLN A 83 4.77 8.02 -12.93
C GLN A 83 3.93 7.69 -14.17
N THR A 84 2.60 7.66 -14.05
CA THR A 84 1.70 7.43 -15.20
C THR A 84 1.61 8.63 -16.15
N SER A 85 2.28 9.75 -15.86
CA SER A 85 2.47 10.84 -16.80
C SER A 85 3.22 10.40 -18.06
N ASN A 86 4.12 9.44 -17.92
CA ASN A 86 4.71 8.74 -19.04
C ASN A 86 3.77 7.60 -19.51
N LYS A 87 2.97 7.88 -20.55
CA LYS A 87 2.01 6.93 -21.12
C LYS A 87 2.64 5.64 -21.64
N SER A 88 3.96 5.60 -21.84
CA SER A 88 4.68 4.41 -22.30
C SER A 88 5.20 3.53 -21.16
N ASP A 89 5.11 4.00 -19.91
CA ASP A 89 5.57 3.23 -18.75
C ASP A 89 4.53 2.20 -18.30
N THR A 90 4.59 1.03 -18.88
CA THR A 90 3.71 -0.10 -18.55
C THR A 90 3.74 -0.48 -17.06
N ARG A 91 4.90 -0.31 -16.38
CA ARG A 91 5.03 -0.64 -14.96
C ARG A 91 4.24 0.34 -14.11
N ALA A 92 4.24 1.63 -14.48
CA ALA A 92 3.44 2.63 -13.77
C ALA A 92 1.95 2.30 -13.82
N PHE A 93 1.42 1.92 -14.99
CA PHE A 93 0.02 1.53 -15.12
C PHE A 93 -0.29 0.19 -14.44
N LYS A 94 0.64 -0.77 -14.46
CA LYS A 94 0.52 -2.00 -13.67
C LYS A 94 0.41 -1.70 -12.18
N ASN A 95 1.21 -0.76 -11.66
CA ASN A 95 1.15 -0.36 -10.26
C ASN A 95 -0.22 0.20 -9.87
N VAL A 96 -0.90 0.94 -10.74
CA VAL A 96 -2.27 1.43 -10.48
C VAL A 96 -3.24 0.27 -10.28
N ILE A 97 -3.21 -0.70 -11.22
CA ILE A 97 -4.10 -1.88 -11.16
C ILE A 97 -3.79 -2.74 -9.95
N GLU A 98 -2.51 -3.05 -9.72
CA GLU A 98 -2.10 -3.87 -8.58
C GLU A 98 -2.40 -3.19 -7.24
N CYS A 99 -2.24 -1.87 -7.15
CA CYS A 99 -2.62 -1.09 -5.97
C CYS A 99 -4.11 -1.29 -5.64
N GLY A 100 -4.99 -1.08 -6.60
CA GLY A 100 -6.42 -1.23 -6.39
C GLY A 100 -6.84 -2.67 -6.07
N LEU A 101 -6.26 -3.67 -6.75
CA LEU A 101 -6.55 -5.08 -6.45
C LEU A 101 -6.00 -5.51 -5.08
N THR A 102 -4.83 -5.00 -4.68
CA THR A 102 -4.29 -5.26 -3.33
C THR A 102 -5.15 -4.59 -2.27
N MET A 103 -5.59 -3.36 -2.48
CA MET A 103 -6.57 -2.71 -1.61
C MET A 103 -7.87 -3.50 -1.54
N SER A 104 -8.38 -4.01 -2.66
CA SER A 104 -9.58 -4.85 -2.69
C SER A 104 -9.42 -6.11 -1.84
N ALA A 105 -8.26 -6.75 -1.87
CA ALA A 105 -7.97 -7.94 -1.07
C ALA A 105 -7.75 -7.63 0.43
N ALA A 106 -7.28 -6.43 0.76
CA ALA A 106 -6.94 -6.03 2.11
C ALA A 106 -8.15 -5.93 3.07
N PHE A 107 -9.39 -5.96 2.56
CA PHE A 107 -10.58 -5.79 3.39
C PHE A 107 -10.71 -6.85 4.49
N HIS A 108 -10.27 -8.09 4.23
CA HIS A 108 -10.28 -9.14 5.24
C HIS A 108 -9.33 -8.82 6.41
N TYR A 109 -8.13 -8.35 6.07
CA TYR A 109 -7.14 -7.95 7.07
C TYR A 109 -7.60 -6.72 7.85
N ILE A 110 -8.10 -5.69 7.17
CA ILE A 110 -8.62 -4.47 7.82
C ILE A 110 -9.76 -4.85 8.78
N ASN A 111 -10.67 -5.73 8.38
CA ASN A 111 -11.77 -6.17 9.22
C ASN A 111 -11.33 -7.07 10.38
N SER A 112 -10.25 -7.82 10.24
CA SER A 112 -9.64 -8.50 11.39
C SER A 112 -9.16 -7.48 12.43
N LYS A 113 -8.49 -6.42 11.98
CA LYS A 113 -8.06 -5.31 12.86
C LYS A 113 -9.21 -4.56 13.50
N MET A 114 -10.30 -4.33 12.76
CA MET A 114 -11.54 -3.76 13.32
C MET A 114 -12.09 -4.65 14.44
N SER A 115 -12.12 -5.97 14.21
CA SER A 115 -12.61 -6.93 15.21
C SER A 115 -11.74 -6.99 16.46
N GLU A 116 -10.42 -6.94 16.34
CA GLU A 116 -9.48 -6.87 17.46
C GLU A 116 -9.76 -5.66 18.37
N GLU A 117 -10.15 -4.53 17.78
CA GLU A 117 -10.49 -3.30 18.50
C GLU A 117 -11.99 -3.19 18.85
N GLN A 118 -12.76 -4.27 18.66
CA GLN A 118 -14.23 -4.30 18.88
C GLN A 118 -14.96 -3.20 18.11
N LEU A 119 -14.50 -2.92 16.90
CA LEU A 119 -15.08 -1.97 15.97
C LEU A 119 -15.92 -2.69 14.91
N PRO A 120 -16.94 -2.04 14.33
CA PRO A 120 -17.74 -2.64 13.27
C PRO A 120 -16.89 -2.87 12.00
N PRO A 121 -17.25 -3.84 11.16
CA PRO A 121 -16.56 -4.08 9.90
C PRO A 121 -16.71 -2.92 8.94
N VAL A 122 -15.69 -2.72 8.08
CA VAL A 122 -15.69 -1.74 7.02
C VAL A 122 -15.79 -2.41 5.65
N ASN A 123 -16.58 -1.81 4.76
CA ASN A 123 -16.56 -2.10 3.34
C ASN A 123 -16.29 -0.81 2.58
N TYR A 124 -15.62 -0.90 1.46
CA TYR A 124 -15.23 0.25 0.65
C TYR A 124 -15.22 -0.08 -0.83
N ARG A 125 -15.10 0.95 -1.66
CA ARG A 125 -15.02 0.85 -3.11
C ARG A 125 -13.82 1.58 -3.62
N ILE A 126 -13.24 1.09 -4.70
CA ILE A 126 -12.07 1.66 -5.33
C ILE A 126 -12.41 2.00 -6.77
N SER A 127 -12.12 3.23 -7.18
CA SER A 127 -12.27 3.67 -8.55
C SER A 127 -11.00 4.37 -9.02
N SER A 128 -10.59 4.15 -10.27
CA SER A 128 -9.40 4.78 -10.84
C SER A 128 -9.68 5.25 -12.26
N ASP A 129 -9.12 6.40 -12.62
CA ASP A 129 -9.17 6.89 -13.99
C ASP A 129 -7.91 7.70 -14.33
N TYR A 130 -7.76 8.02 -15.60
CA TYR A 130 -6.63 8.76 -16.14
C TYR A 130 -7.06 10.09 -16.75
N GLY A 131 -6.28 11.12 -16.51
CA GLY A 131 -6.47 12.42 -17.17
C GLY A 131 -5.66 13.53 -16.52
N ARG A 132 -5.97 14.76 -16.93
CA ARG A 132 -5.30 15.95 -16.45
C ARG A 132 -5.78 16.34 -15.07
N ILE A 133 -4.82 16.53 -14.17
CA ILE A 133 -5.03 17.08 -12.84
C ILE A 133 -4.25 18.38 -12.65
N TYR A 134 -4.73 19.17 -11.72
CA TYR A 134 -4.12 20.40 -11.22
C TYR A 134 -3.80 20.21 -9.77
N LEU A 135 -2.59 20.57 -9.35
CA LEU A 135 -2.17 20.53 -7.96
C LEU A 135 -2.47 21.87 -7.31
N GLY A 136 -3.29 21.86 -6.26
CA GLY A 136 -3.55 23.03 -5.43
C GLY A 136 -2.70 22.94 -4.15
N VAL A 137 -2.00 24.02 -3.80
CA VAL A 137 -1.24 24.11 -2.54
C VAL A 137 -2.02 25.02 -1.60
N SER A 138 -2.41 24.50 -0.44
CA SER A 138 -2.91 25.31 0.66
C SER A 138 -1.72 25.82 1.47
N HIS A 139 -1.62 27.13 1.65
CA HIS A 139 -0.56 27.73 2.49
C HIS A 139 -0.75 27.46 3.99
N SER A 140 -1.97 27.14 4.40
CA SER A 140 -2.31 26.88 5.81
C SER A 140 -2.11 25.41 6.21
N SER A 141 -2.09 24.49 5.26
CA SER A 141 -1.81 23.07 5.46
C SER A 141 -0.75 22.63 4.45
N SER A 142 0.27 21.92 4.88
CA SER A 142 1.29 21.33 3.98
C SER A 142 0.71 20.21 3.08
N SER A 143 -0.59 20.22 2.83
CA SER A 143 -1.32 19.23 2.03
C SER A 143 -1.58 19.75 0.61
N TYR A 144 -1.43 18.84 -0.35
CA TYR A 144 -1.80 19.09 -1.75
C TYR A 144 -3.23 18.62 -1.96
N ASP A 145 -4.06 19.49 -2.55
CA ASP A 145 -5.35 19.11 -3.11
C ASP A 145 -5.20 18.88 -4.62
N ILE A 146 -5.91 17.88 -5.14
CA ILE A 146 -5.96 17.66 -6.59
C ILE A 146 -7.33 17.96 -7.16
N PHE A 147 -7.33 18.62 -8.30
CA PHE A 147 -8.54 18.98 -9.04
C PHE A 147 -8.40 18.48 -10.47
N GLY A 148 -9.50 18.14 -11.09
CA GLY A 148 -9.50 17.78 -12.50
C GLY A 148 -10.54 16.73 -12.85
N HIS A 149 -10.70 16.52 -14.15
CA HIS A 149 -11.68 15.60 -14.69
C HIS A 149 -11.58 14.16 -14.12
N PRO A 150 -10.39 13.53 -14.02
CA PRO A 150 -10.29 12.16 -13.51
C PRO A 150 -10.74 12.03 -12.06
N MET A 151 -10.54 13.07 -11.22
CA MET A 151 -11.03 13.07 -9.85
C MET A 151 -12.55 13.04 -9.80
N ASN A 152 -13.20 13.89 -10.59
CA ASN A 152 -14.67 13.95 -10.68
C ASN A 152 -15.24 12.63 -11.22
N VAL A 153 -14.59 12.04 -12.22
CA VAL A 153 -14.97 10.74 -12.77
C VAL A 153 -14.83 9.65 -11.70
N CYS A 154 -13.68 9.55 -11.04
CA CYS A 154 -13.47 8.54 -9.98
C CYS A 154 -14.54 8.63 -8.90
N SER A 155 -14.80 9.81 -8.35
CA SER A 155 -15.86 10.01 -7.36
C SER A 155 -17.24 9.62 -7.88
N GLY A 156 -17.56 9.99 -9.12
CA GLY A 156 -18.87 9.70 -9.74
C GLY A 156 -19.09 8.21 -10.04
N ILE A 157 -18.07 7.52 -10.56
CA ILE A 157 -18.18 6.09 -10.90
C ILE A 157 -18.06 5.19 -9.67
N ASN A 158 -17.44 5.62 -8.57
CA ASN A 158 -17.13 4.79 -7.39
C ASN A 158 -18.32 3.95 -6.92
N ARG A 159 -19.54 4.54 -6.93
CA ARG A 159 -20.79 3.85 -6.54
C ARG A 159 -21.18 2.66 -7.42
N LEU A 160 -20.59 2.55 -8.62
CA LEU A 160 -20.84 1.42 -9.53
C LEU A 160 -19.97 0.20 -9.17
N ALA A 161 -18.95 0.37 -8.36
CA ALA A 161 -18.15 -0.73 -7.86
C ALA A 161 -18.95 -1.58 -6.86
N SER A 162 -18.77 -2.89 -6.93
CA SER A 162 -19.19 -3.79 -5.87
C SER A 162 -18.41 -3.51 -4.57
N PRO A 163 -18.93 -3.86 -3.39
CA PRO A 163 -18.18 -3.75 -2.17
C PRO A 163 -16.81 -4.47 -2.27
N ASN A 164 -15.77 -3.83 -1.77
CA ASN A 164 -14.40 -4.34 -1.73
C ASN A 164 -13.84 -4.73 -3.11
N SER A 165 -14.24 -4.01 -4.15
CA SER A 165 -13.77 -4.22 -5.51
C SER A 165 -13.26 -2.93 -6.16
N MET A 166 -12.51 -3.11 -7.26
CA MET A 166 -11.96 -2.03 -8.07
C MET A 166 -12.68 -1.92 -9.41
N ILE A 167 -12.97 -0.69 -9.80
CA ILE A 167 -13.41 -0.32 -11.16
C ILE A 167 -12.50 0.73 -11.76
N ILE A 168 -12.46 0.81 -13.07
CA ILE A 168 -11.72 1.85 -13.80
C ILE A 168 -12.60 2.56 -14.82
N GLY A 169 -12.26 3.80 -15.09
CA GLY A 169 -12.89 4.61 -16.13
C GLY A 169 -12.34 4.30 -17.54
N ASP A 170 -13.06 4.76 -18.55
CA ASP A 170 -12.76 4.51 -19.95
C ASP A 170 -11.40 5.06 -20.41
N ASN A 171 -10.97 6.22 -19.86
CA ASN A 171 -9.68 6.79 -20.22
C ASN A 171 -8.52 5.89 -19.78
N LEU A 172 -8.55 5.39 -18.56
CA LEU A 172 -7.54 4.45 -18.06
C LEU A 172 -7.61 3.13 -18.84
N TYR A 173 -8.81 2.61 -19.09
CA TYR A 173 -9.01 1.39 -19.87
C TYR A 173 -8.40 1.50 -21.28
N LYS A 174 -8.63 2.59 -22.00
CA LYS A 174 -8.08 2.83 -23.35
C LYS A 174 -6.55 2.83 -23.36
N ILE A 175 -5.92 3.46 -22.35
CA ILE A 175 -4.47 3.45 -22.23
C ILE A 175 -3.96 2.03 -21.98
N ILE A 176 -4.57 1.30 -21.07
CA ILE A 176 -4.17 -0.09 -20.77
C ILE A 176 -4.29 -0.97 -22.04
N LYS A 177 -5.35 -0.77 -22.82
CA LYS A 177 -5.56 -1.52 -24.07
C LYS A 177 -4.66 -1.10 -25.22
N SER A 178 -4.01 0.05 -25.15
CA SER A 178 -3.04 0.50 -26.15
C SER A 178 -1.66 -0.16 -26.00
N PHE A 179 -1.39 -0.82 -24.87
CA PHE A 179 -0.13 -1.53 -24.68
C PHE A 179 -0.07 -2.83 -25.49
N PRO A 180 1.13 -3.25 -25.94
CA PRO A 180 1.32 -4.49 -26.68
C PRO A 180 0.80 -5.72 -25.93
N SER A 181 0.42 -6.75 -26.67
CA SER A 181 -0.05 -8.03 -26.09
C SER A 181 1.02 -8.77 -25.26
N SER A 182 2.28 -8.40 -25.39
CA SER A 182 3.38 -8.89 -24.55
C SER A 182 3.52 -8.13 -23.23
N SER A 183 2.69 -7.14 -22.99
CA SER A 183 2.69 -6.33 -21.76
C SER A 183 2.17 -7.15 -20.58
N PRO A 184 2.74 -6.97 -19.37
CA PRO A 184 2.22 -7.58 -18.15
C PRO A 184 0.81 -7.10 -17.76
N LEU A 185 0.23 -6.13 -18.49
CA LEU A 185 -1.16 -5.70 -18.34
C LEU A 185 -2.16 -6.65 -19.03
N THR A 186 -1.69 -7.62 -19.81
CA THR A 186 -2.53 -8.69 -20.37
C THR A 186 -2.97 -9.72 -19.33
N ASP A 187 -2.34 -9.75 -18.16
CA ASP A 187 -2.70 -10.62 -17.05
C ASP A 187 -4.02 -10.22 -16.37
N TYR A 188 -4.62 -9.11 -16.82
CA TYR A 188 -5.89 -8.62 -16.27
C TYR A 188 -7.01 -8.76 -17.29
N GLN A 189 -8.19 -9.05 -16.77
CA GLN A 189 -9.45 -9.01 -17.52
C GLN A 189 -10.28 -7.80 -17.07
N PHE A 190 -11.01 -7.25 -18.02
CA PHE A 190 -11.85 -6.08 -17.84
C PHE A 190 -13.24 -6.39 -18.38
N GLU A 191 -14.25 -6.20 -17.57
CA GLU A 191 -15.65 -6.40 -17.95
C GLU A 191 -16.44 -5.11 -17.72
N ILE A 192 -17.44 -4.86 -18.54
CA ILE A 192 -18.28 -3.66 -18.39
C ILE A 192 -19.05 -3.77 -17.08
N ALA A 193 -18.71 -2.95 -16.11
CA ALA A 193 -19.39 -2.83 -14.82
C ALA A 193 -20.59 -1.89 -14.86
N GLY A 194 -20.60 -0.94 -15.81
CA GLY A 194 -21.68 0.01 -15.94
C GLY A 194 -21.38 1.15 -16.90
N LYS A 195 -22.25 2.14 -16.86
CA LYS A 195 -22.17 3.37 -17.65
C LYS A 195 -22.38 4.57 -16.74
N TYR A 196 -21.56 5.60 -16.90
CA TYR A 196 -21.66 6.83 -16.15
C TYR A 196 -21.96 7.99 -17.11
N LEU A 197 -22.83 8.91 -16.70
CA LEU A 197 -23.15 10.13 -17.47
C LEU A 197 -22.31 11.28 -16.91
N ILE A 198 -21.42 11.84 -17.73
CA ILE A 198 -20.58 12.96 -17.33
C ILE A 198 -21.33 14.27 -17.47
N GLY A 199 -21.60 14.94 -16.34
CA GLY A 199 -22.25 16.25 -16.32
C GLY A 199 -23.68 16.22 -16.92
N GLN A 200 -23.99 17.28 -17.68
CA GLN A 200 -25.26 17.41 -18.41
C GLN A 200 -25.20 16.85 -19.83
N SER A 201 -24.04 16.36 -20.27
CA SER A 201 -23.90 15.73 -21.57
C SER A 201 -24.57 14.37 -21.58
N LYS A 202 -25.13 13.96 -22.73
CA LYS A 202 -25.67 12.62 -22.94
C LYS A 202 -24.56 11.59 -23.22
N ASP A 203 -23.30 12.00 -23.09
CA ASP A 203 -22.16 11.14 -23.40
C ASP A 203 -22.04 10.05 -22.34
N VAL A 204 -22.11 8.83 -22.81
CA VAL A 204 -22.03 7.62 -21.98
C VAL A 204 -20.56 7.28 -21.78
N TYR A 205 -20.13 7.27 -20.53
CA TYR A 205 -18.77 6.92 -20.13
C TYR A 205 -18.74 5.47 -19.63
N PRO A 206 -18.10 4.55 -20.37
CA PRO A 206 -18.00 3.16 -19.94
C PRO A 206 -17.14 3.02 -18.69
N VAL A 207 -17.52 2.08 -17.84
CA VAL A 207 -16.82 1.75 -16.59
C VAL A 207 -16.58 0.26 -16.56
N PHE A 208 -15.38 -0.15 -16.17
CA PHE A 208 -14.94 -1.54 -16.23
C PHE A 208 -14.54 -2.05 -14.84
N SER A 209 -14.99 -3.22 -14.49
CA SER A 209 -14.42 -4.00 -13.38
C SER A 209 -13.08 -4.61 -13.80
N VAL A 210 -12.23 -4.84 -12.81
CA VAL A 210 -10.87 -5.36 -13.02
C VAL A 210 -10.68 -6.61 -12.20
N ALA A 211 -10.19 -7.68 -12.85
CA ALA A 211 -9.78 -8.92 -12.19
C ALA A 211 -8.49 -9.44 -12.80
N ARG A 212 -7.75 -10.29 -12.08
CA ARG A 212 -6.64 -11.04 -12.67
C ARG A 212 -7.18 -12.17 -13.51
N ARG A 213 -6.59 -12.41 -14.67
CA ARG A 213 -6.90 -13.61 -15.46
C ARG A 213 -6.45 -14.85 -14.69
N GLN A 214 -7.34 -15.79 -14.54
CA GLN A 214 -6.96 -17.14 -14.14
C GLN A 214 -6.32 -17.80 -15.35
N HIS A 215 -5.04 -18.18 -15.25
CA HIS A 215 -4.47 -19.10 -16.22
C HIS A 215 -5.10 -20.47 -15.99
N PRO A 216 -5.63 -21.14 -17.00
CA PRO A 216 -6.22 -22.45 -16.83
C PRO A 216 -5.12 -23.46 -16.45
N SER A 217 -4.96 -23.73 -15.17
CA SER A 217 -4.41 -24.98 -14.70
C SER A 217 -5.57 -25.94 -14.56
N SER A 218 -5.62 -26.87 -15.49
CA SER A 218 -6.50 -28.06 -15.58
C SER A 218 -7.35 -28.38 -14.34
N GLY A 219 -8.67 -28.18 -14.48
CA GLY A 219 -9.67 -29.07 -13.89
C GLY A 219 -10.30 -28.66 -12.57
N GLN A 220 -11.58 -28.33 -12.66
CA GLN A 220 -12.64 -28.33 -11.66
C GLN A 220 -12.90 -27.03 -10.88
N ASP A 221 -13.87 -26.30 -11.43
CA ASP A 221 -14.62 -25.23 -10.79
C ASP A 221 -15.63 -25.80 -9.79
N GLN A 222 -15.62 -25.30 -8.56
CA GLN A 222 -16.77 -24.84 -7.78
C GLN A 222 -16.30 -24.40 -6.37
N ASP A 223 -16.72 -23.19 -5.95
CA ASP A 223 -16.54 -22.57 -4.63
C ASP A 223 -15.42 -21.52 -4.47
N GLN A 224 -15.62 -20.34 -5.10
CA GLN A 224 -14.65 -19.24 -5.08
C GLN A 224 -14.55 -18.44 -3.75
N VAL A 225 -15.33 -18.75 -2.73
CA VAL A 225 -15.23 -18.11 -1.41
C VAL A 225 -14.54 -19.04 -0.39
N ALA A 226 -14.58 -20.33 -0.61
CA ALA A 226 -13.80 -21.32 0.16
C ALA A 226 -12.33 -21.36 -0.26
N ASP A 227 -12.03 -21.00 -1.52
CA ASP A 227 -10.70 -21.16 -2.11
C ASP A 227 -9.67 -20.11 -1.63
N PHE A 228 -10.04 -18.88 -1.31
CA PHE A 228 -9.05 -17.92 -0.79
C PHE A 228 -8.54 -18.32 0.60
N ASN A 229 -9.41 -18.88 1.44
CA ASN A 229 -8.99 -19.49 2.71
C ASN A 229 -8.36 -20.87 2.54
N ALA A 230 -8.64 -21.56 1.44
CA ALA A 230 -8.01 -22.82 1.06
C ALA A 230 -6.69 -22.59 0.29
N GLU A 231 -6.57 -21.53 -0.52
CA GLU A 231 -5.29 -21.10 -1.13
C GLU A 231 -4.29 -20.62 -0.07
N LEU A 232 -4.73 -19.97 1.00
CA LEU A 232 -3.88 -19.73 2.18
C LEU A 232 -3.47 -21.03 2.88
N LYS A 233 -4.28 -22.10 2.71
CA LYS A 233 -3.98 -23.44 3.28
C LYS A 233 -3.47 -24.46 2.26
N SER A 234 -3.71 -24.32 0.96
CA SER A 234 -3.36 -25.29 -0.08
C SER A 234 -2.18 -24.92 -0.96
N ASN A 235 -1.75 -23.65 -1.02
CA ASN A 235 -0.45 -23.28 -1.56
C ASN A 235 0.73 -23.83 -0.75
N SER A 236 0.43 -24.60 0.31
CA SER A 236 1.41 -25.47 0.95
C SER A 236 1.61 -26.83 0.24
N LYS A 237 0.89 -27.13 -0.88
CA LYS A 237 0.98 -28.45 -1.51
C LYS A 237 0.86 -28.49 -3.04
N GLY A 238 1.52 -27.64 -3.80
CA GLY A 238 1.40 -27.85 -5.25
C GLY A 238 2.19 -27.02 -6.23
N ALA A 239 2.90 -25.99 -5.84
CA ALA A 239 4.01 -25.48 -6.64
C ALA A 239 5.25 -26.26 -6.19
N GLN A 240 6.05 -26.76 -7.11
CA GLN A 240 7.41 -27.15 -6.79
C GLN A 240 8.15 -25.90 -6.32
N ILE A 241 7.94 -25.53 -5.06
CA ILE A 241 8.78 -24.61 -4.33
C ILE A 241 10.11 -25.32 -4.26
N LYS A 242 11.07 -24.87 -5.07
CA LYS A 242 12.47 -25.17 -4.82
C LYS A 242 12.68 -24.84 -3.35
N ASN A 243 13.05 -25.85 -2.59
CA ASN A 243 13.26 -25.86 -1.17
C ASN A 243 13.87 -24.56 -0.62
N PHE A 244 13.04 -23.62 -0.17
CA PHE A 244 13.42 -22.50 0.70
C PHE A 244 13.29 -22.93 2.17
N SER A 245 14.01 -24.00 2.52
CA SER A 245 13.79 -24.75 3.75
C SER A 245 14.59 -24.25 4.97
N HIS A 246 15.08 -22.98 4.98
CA HIS A 246 15.98 -22.58 6.07
C HIS A 246 15.55 -21.36 6.90
N PHE A 247 14.62 -20.53 6.48
CA PHE A 247 14.18 -19.37 7.27
C PHE A 247 12.71 -19.50 7.64
N LYS A 248 12.43 -19.64 8.96
CA LYS A 248 11.05 -19.72 9.45
C LYS A 248 10.67 -18.52 10.30
N ASN A 249 11.59 -18.00 11.10
CA ASN A 249 11.32 -16.97 12.09
C ASN A 249 12.10 -15.70 11.79
N ILE A 250 11.38 -14.61 11.55
CA ILE A 250 11.95 -13.28 11.25
C ILE A 250 11.66 -12.35 12.42
N LEU A 251 12.67 -11.62 12.86
CA LEU A 251 12.52 -10.49 13.76
C LEU A 251 12.52 -9.20 12.95
N LEU A 252 11.47 -8.42 13.04
CA LEU A 252 11.33 -7.13 12.36
C LEU A 252 11.29 -6.00 13.40
N VAL A 253 12.21 -5.04 13.27
CA VAL A 253 12.34 -3.92 14.21
C VAL A 253 12.35 -2.61 13.44
N ASP A 254 11.37 -1.75 13.72
CA ASP A 254 11.18 -0.45 13.08
C ASP A 254 10.32 0.40 14.02
N ASP A 255 10.63 1.66 14.24
CA ASP A 255 9.82 2.53 15.11
C ASP A 255 8.51 2.97 14.45
N ASP A 256 8.40 2.85 13.14
CA ASP A 256 7.17 3.09 12.39
C ASP A 256 6.26 1.84 12.41
N LEU A 257 5.16 1.96 13.14
CA LEU A 257 4.16 0.89 13.26
C LEU A 257 3.55 0.50 11.91
N ASP A 258 3.38 1.45 10.99
CA ASP A 258 2.76 1.19 9.68
C ASP A 258 3.70 0.34 8.82
N ILE A 259 5.00 0.58 8.93
CA ILE A 259 6.03 -0.24 8.28
C ILE A 259 6.06 -1.65 8.87
N LEU A 260 6.05 -1.77 10.20
CA LEU A 260 6.00 -3.07 10.88
C LEU A 260 4.80 -3.91 10.42
N TRP A 261 3.63 -3.32 10.36
CA TRP A 261 2.41 -4.02 9.94
C TRP A 261 2.47 -4.45 8.47
N THR A 262 2.96 -3.57 7.60
CA THR A 262 3.04 -3.84 6.16
C THR A 262 4.00 -4.99 5.87
N TYR A 263 5.19 -4.92 6.43
CA TYR A 263 6.20 -5.94 6.17
C TYR A 263 5.85 -7.26 6.85
N LYS A 264 5.26 -7.21 8.05
CA LYS A 264 4.73 -8.42 8.69
C LYS A 264 3.72 -9.12 7.80
N ALA A 265 2.72 -8.41 7.29
CA ALA A 265 1.70 -8.98 6.42
C ALA A 265 2.30 -9.59 5.15
N LEU A 266 3.24 -8.89 4.49
CA LEU A 266 3.92 -9.39 3.30
C LEU A 266 4.70 -10.68 3.58
N LEU A 267 5.43 -10.72 4.69
CA LEU A 267 6.26 -11.87 5.06
C LEU A 267 5.41 -13.07 5.52
N GLU A 268 4.35 -12.81 6.28
CA GLU A 268 3.43 -13.87 6.74
C GLU A 268 2.65 -14.50 5.57
N CYS A 269 2.32 -13.72 4.53
CA CYS A 269 1.73 -14.27 3.29
C CYS A 269 2.65 -15.25 2.56
N GLU A 270 3.97 -15.10 2.72
CA GLU A 270 4.98 -16.01 2.15
C GLU A 270 5.34 -17.17 3.10
N GLY A 271 4.64 -17.28 4.24
CA GLY A 271 4.78 -18.40 5.19
C GLY A 271 5.83 -18.20 6.27
N TYR A 272 6.42 -17.02 6.42
CA TYR A 272 7.32 -16.68 7.51
C TYR A 272 6.56 -16.42 8.82
N LYS A 273 7.16 -16.75 9.95
CA LYS A 273 6.71 -16.27 11.26
C LYS A 273 7.43 -14.98 11.60
N VAL A 274 6.69 -13.91 11.85
CA VAL A 274 7.26 -12.58 12.04
C VAL A 274 6.94 -12.05 13.43
N SER A 275 7.98 -11.79 14.22
CA SER A 275 7.91 -11.06 15.48
C SER A 275 8.26 -9.60 15.22
N THR A 276 7.40 -8.67 15.61
CA THR A 276 7.56 -7.23 15.36
C THR A 276 7.78 -6.46 16.65
N PHE A 277 8.70 -5.49 16.62
CA PHE A 277 8.96 -4.58 17.73
C PHE A 277 9.13 -3.15 17.20
N ASN A 278 8.39 -2.22 17.79
CA ASN A 278 8.54 -0.79 17.55
C ASN A 278 9.48 -0.10 18.55
N ASN A 279 10.09 -0.89 19.42
CA ASN A 279 11.04 -0.42 20.43
C ASN A 279 12.27 -1.33 20.42
N SER A 280 13.43 -0.72 20.21
CA SER A 280 14.72 -1.42 20.08
C SER A 280 15.15 -2.12 21.37
N GLU A 281 14.81 -1.59 22.56
CA GLU A 281 15.16 -2.23 23.84
C GLU A 281 14.33 -3.49 24.07
N GLN A 282 13.04 -3.44 23.74
CA GLN A 282 12.16 -4.60 23.82
C GLN A 282 12.57 -5.68 22.80
N ALA A 283 12.95 -5.28 21.59
CA ALA A 283 13.50 -6.18 20.58
C ALA A 283 14.75 -6.89 21.08
N LEU A 284 15.69 -6.14 21.63
CA LEU A 284 16.94 -6.69 22.17
C LEU A 284 16.67 -7.64 23.35
N LYS A 285 15.79 -7.27 24.26
CA LYS A 285 15.39 -8.12 25.38
C LYS A 285 14.78 -9.42 24.89
N ASN A 286 13.85 -9.36 23.96
CA ASN A 286 13.25 -10.56 23.38
C ASN A 286 14.30 -11.43 22.68
N PHE A 287 15.17 -10.83 21.86
CA PHE A 287 16.25 -11.53 21.16
C PHE A 287 17.21 -12.24 22.14
N SER A 288 17.58 -11.56 23.24
CA SER A 288 18.50 -12.13 24.25
C SER A 288 17.88 -13.24 25.09
N GLN A 289 16.55 -13.27 25.21
CA GLN A 289 15.81 -14.30 25.94
C GLN A 289 15.38 -15.47 25.08
N SER A 290 15.49 -15.33 23.75
CA SER A 290 15.17 -16.39 22.79
C SER A 290 16.35 -17.36 22.65
N GLU A 291 16.06 -18.60 22.25
CA GLU A 291 17.09 -19.58 21.85
C GLU A 291 17.99 -18.96 20.75
N PRO A 292 19.32 -19.17 20.76
CA PRO A 292 20.23 -18.55 19.78
C PRO A 292 19.87 -18.81 18.31
N SER A 293 19.20 -19.92 18.02
CA SER A 293 18.76 -20.33 16.69
C SER A 293 17.27 -20.04 16.41
N TYR A 294 16.59 -19.34 17.32
CA TYR A 294 15.15 -19.08 17.15
C TYR A 294 14.85 -18.16 15.97
N TYR A 295 15.61 -17.07 15.84
CA TYR A 295 15.49 -16.17 14.70
C TYR A 295 16.51 -16.52 13.62
N ASP A 296 16.04 -16.66 12.39
CA ASP A 296 16.87 -16.93 11.21
C ASP A 296 17.35 -15.65 10.55
N LEU A 297 16.56 -14.59 10.66
CA LEU A 297 16.79 -13.29 10.04
C LEU A 297 16.27 -12.16 10.91
N VAL A 298 17.00 -11.05 10.95
CA VAL A 298 16.53 -9.78 11.52
C VAL A 298 16.44 -8.76 10.40
N LEU A 299 15.28 -8.11 10.28
CA LEU A 299 15.06 -6.93 9.46
C LEU A 299 15.06 -5.72 10.39
N LEU A 300 15.93 -4.76 10.15
CA LEU A 300 16.25 -3.73 11.12
C LEU A 300 16.26 -2.34 10.49
N ASP A 301 15.42 -1.44 10.99
CA ASP A 301 15.56 -0.03 10.62
C ASP A 301 16.81 0.59 11.23
N ILE A 302 17.39 1.57 10.51
CA ILE A 302 18.61 2.25 10.96
C ILE A 302 18.28 3.37 11.95
N ARG A 303 17.26 4.17 11.64
CA ARG A 303 16.93 5.37 12.41
C ARG A 303 15.77 5.12 13.37
N MET A 304 16.11 4.70 14.57
CA MET A 304 15.15 4.49 15.64
C MET A 304 15.53 5.32 16.88
N PRO A 305 14.56 5.77 17.70
CA PRO A 305 14.82 6.44 18.95
C PRO A 305 15.51 5.51 19.97
N HIS A 306 16.23 6.10 20.92
CA HIS A 306 16.98 5.46 22.02
C HIS A 306 18.16 4.61 21.55
N ILE A 307 17.94 3.41 21.09
CA ILE A 307 18.95 2.52 20.51
C ILE A 307 18.73 2.51 19.01
N ASN A 308 19.61 3.13 18.23
CA ASN A 308 19.53 3.10 16.79
C ASN A 308 19.87 1.71 16.23
N GLY A 309 19.51 1.48 14.95
CA GLY A 309 19.70 0.16 14.33
C GLY A 309 21.13 -0.33 14.32
N LEU A 310 22.11 0.58 14.20
CA LEU A 310 23.52 0.23 14.23
C LEU A 310 23.95 -0.28 15.62
N GLN A 311 23.53 0.39 16.68
CA GLN A 311 23.80 -0.05 18.05
C GLN A 311 23.11 -1.38 18.34
N LEU A 312 21.89 -1.56 17.85
CA LEU A 312 21.14 -2.81 18.01
C LEU A 312 21.81 -3.95 17.25
N PHE A 313 22.30 -3.69 16.03
CA PHE A 313 23.09 -4.65 15.27
C PHE A 313 24.31 -5.17 16.04
N TYR A 314 25.13 -4.30 16.60
CA TYR A 314 26.30 -4.73 17.37
C TYR A 314 25.93 -5.55 18.61
N ARG A 315 24.87 -5.14 19.32
CA ARG A 315 24.42 -5.87 20.50
C ARG A 315 23.85 -7.26 20.14
N MET A 316 23.08 -7.37 19.06
CA MET A 316 22.57 -8.65 18.58
C MET A 316 23.72 -9.56 18.09
N LYS A 317 24.68 -9.00 17.35
CA LYS A 317 25.87 -9.73 16.91
C LYS A 317 26.76 -10.18 18.06
N SER A 318 26.79 -9.48 19.18
CA SER A 318 27.53 -9.92 20.38
C SER A 318 26.84 -11.11 21.09
N ILE A 319 25.52 -11.25 20.95
CA ILE A 319 24.73 -12.37 21.50
C ILE A 319 24.81 -13.57 20.55
N ASN A 320 24.58 -13.35 19.26
CA ASN A 320 24.68 -14.37 18.22
C ASN A 320 25.45 -13.82 17.01
N LYS A 321 26.68 -14.32 16.81
CA LYS A 321 27.56 -13.87 15.73
C LYS A 321 27.05 -14.27 14.34
N ASP A 322 26.32 -15.35 14.26
CA ASP A 322 25.88 -15.96 13.01
C ASP A 322 24.52 -15.44 12.54
N ILE A 323 23.77 -14.70 13.39
CA ILE A 323 22.48 -14.13 13.00
C ILE A 323 22.62 -13.25 11.76
N ARG A 324 21.77 -13.46 10.77
CA ARG A 324 21.71 -12.62 9.59
C ARG A 324 20.88 -11.37 9.89
N ILE A 325 21.42 -10.22 9.54
CA ILE A 325 20.75 -8.92 9.74
C ILE A 325 20.76 -8.16 8.44
N ILE A 326 19.58 -7.74 7.99
CA ILE A 326 19.38 -6.86 6.84
C ILE A 326 18.82 -5.55 7.35
N PHE A 327 19.44 -4.45 6.93
CA PHE A 327 18.91 -3.13 7.21
C PHE A 327 17.84 -2.75 6.19
N VAL A 328 16.71 -2.23 6.67
CA VAL A 328 15.61 -1.77 5.83
C VAL A 328 15.39 -0.29 6.14
N SER A 329 15.97 0.61 5.33
CA SER A 329 16.00 2.04 5.69
C SER A 329 15.91 2.98 4.49
N ALA A 330 15.69 4.27 4.78
CA ALA A 330 15.72 5.32 3.79
C ALA A 330 17.12 5.46 3.15
N LEU A 331 17.17 6.03 1.95
CA LEU A 331 18.39 6.09 1.13
C LEU A 331 19.57 6.80 1.83
N ASP A 332 19.30 7.94 2.44
CA ASP A 332 20.27 8.78 3.15
C ASP A 332 20.90 8.06 4.37
N ALA A 333 20.08 7.33 5.13
CA ALA A 333 20.55 6.54 6.26
C ALA A 333 21.39 5.32 5.82
N ALA A 334 21.12 4.77 4.64
CA ALA A 334 21.90 3.67 4.08
C ALA A 334 23.32 4.11 3.68
N GLU A 335 23.47 5.30 3.13
CA GLU A 335 24.78 5.88 2.78
C GLU A 335 25.63 6.19 4.02
N GLU A 336 25.00 6.71 5.08
CA GLU A 336 25.63 6.93 6.36
C GLU A 336 26.18 5.62 6.97
N LEU A 337 25.40 4.54 6.87
CA LEU A 337 25.78 3.23 7.41
C LEU A 337 27.06 2.67 6.78
N ILE A 338 27.23 2.81 5.46
CA ILE A 338 28.42 2.31 4.74
C ILE A 338 29.68 3.02 5.20
N SER A 339 29.59 4.32 5.51
CA SER A 339 30.73 5.09 5.99
C SER A 339 31.21 4.65 7.37
N VAL A 340 30.37 4.01 8.16
CA VAL A 340 30.62 3.65 9.57
C VAL A 340 30.93 2.16 9.75
N LEU A 341 30.43 1.30 8.87
CA LEU A 341 30.59 -0.17 8.96
C LEU A 341 31.44 -0.74 7.83
N PRO A 342 32.76 -0.94 8.05
CA PRO A 342 33.61 -1.63 7.08
C PRO A 342 33.06 -3.06 6.85
N GLY A 343 32.76 -3.41 5.60
CA GLY A 343 32.28 -4.74 5.20
C GLY A 343 30.79 -4.85 4.97
N ILE A 344 29.99 -3.79 5.23
CA ILE A 344 28.59 -3.74 4.77
C ILE A 344 28.55 -3.31 3.32
N ARG A 345 27.89 -4.14 2.50
CA ARG A 345 27.64 -3.86 1.08
C ARG A 345 26.18 -3.49 0.88
N LEU A 346 25.93 -2.38 0.16
CA LEU A 346 24.58 -1.88 -0.15
C LEU A 346 23.69 -2.94 -0.79
N ASP A 347 24.24 -3.68 -1.70
CA ASP A 347 23.54 -4.71 -2.47
C ASP A 347 23.18 -5.95 -1.65
N LYS A 348 23.95 -6.25 -0.60
CA LYS A 348 23.82 -7.49 0.19
C LYS A 348 23.19 -7.31 1.57
N HIS A 349 23.27 -6.13 2.16
CA HIS A 349 22.88 -5.93 3.56
C HIS A 349 21.83 -4.86 3.77
N ILE A 350 21.46 -4.13 2.70
CA ILE A 350 20.55 -2.99 2.82
C ILE A 350 19.43 -3.09 1.80
N ILE A 351 18.21 -3.00 2.29
CA ILE A 351 17.00 -2.85 1.50
C ILE A 351 16.51 -1.41 1.66
N LYS A 352 16.42 -0.68 0.56
CA LYS A 352 16.02 0.73 0.58
C LYS A 352 14.51 0.86 0.66
N LYS A 353 14.02 1.63 1.64
CA LYS A 353 12.60 2.01 1.73
C LYS A 353 12.21 3.01 0.62
N PRO A 354 10.97 3.03 0.15
CA PRO A 354 9.89 2.08 0.47
C PRO A 354 10.06 0.75 -0.27
N VAL A 355 9.71 -0.35 0.37
CA VAL A 355 9.81 -1.70 -0.19
C VAL A 355 8.41 -2.25 -0.41
N GLY A 356 8.13 -2.75 -1.62
CA GLY A 356 6.90 -3.44 -1.97
C GLY A 356 7.07 -4.97 -1.98
N ARG A 357 6.44 -5.65 -2.93
CA ARG A 357 6.61 -7.10 -3.12
C ARG A 357 8.05 -7.54 -3.40
N ASP A 358 8.88 -6.64 -3.90
CA ASP A 358 10.31 -6.83 -4.07
C ASP A 358 11.07 -7.03 -2.74
N LEU A 359 10.43 -6.80 -1.58
CA LEU A 359 10.99 -7.14 -0.27
C LEU A 359 11.39 -8.62 -0.21
N ILE A 360 10.50 -9.49 -0.62
CA ILE A 360 10.73 -10.95 -0.60
C ILE A 360 11.84 -11.34 -1.56
N GLU A 361 11.83 -10.79 -2.78
CA GLU A 361 12.88 -11.03 -3.77
C GLU A 361 14.26 -10.59 -3.25
N LYS A 362 14.33 -9.41 -2.61
CA LYS A 362 15.57 -8.89 -2.02
C LYS A 362 16.03 -9.68 -0.81
N ILE A 363 15.11 -10.08 0.07
CA ILE A 363 15.44 -10.97 1.20
C ILE A 363 16.03 -12.28 0.66
N ASN A 364 15.40 -12.87 -0.34
CA ASN A 364 15.86 -14.11 -0.96
C ASN A 364 17.24 -13.94 -1.61
N ALA A 365 17.46 -12.83 -2.34
CA ALA A 365 18.76 -12.54 -2.97
C ALA A 365 19.88 -12.42 -1.93
N VAL A 366 19.63 -11.72 -0.82
CA VAL A 366 20.60 -11.55 0.27
C VAL A 366 20.83 -12.86 1.02
N VAL A 367 19.80 -13.65 1.21
CA VAL A 367 19.84 -14.91 1.94
C VAL A 367 20.53 -16.02 1.13
N GLU A 368 20.27 -16.08 -0.18
CA GLU A 368 20.80 -17.10 -1.07
C GLU A 368 22.24 -16.80 -1.52
N GLY A 369 22.75 -15.57 -1.24
CA GLY A 369 24.07 -15.15 -1.68
C GLY A 369 24.24 -15.17 -3.20
N ARG A 370 23.15 -14.98 -3.94
CA ARG A 370 23.21 -14.88 -5.40
C ARG A 370 23.94 -13.58 -5.75
N GLU A 371 25.13 -13.72 -6.30
CA GLU A 371 25.93 -12.66 -6.91
C GLU A 371 25.34 -12.21 -8.25
#